data_41a6b07d61b8ac9de340cfe692d25e42
#
_entry.id   41a6b07d61b8ac9de340cfe692d25e42
#
_cell.length_a   1.000
_cell.length_b   1.000
_cell.length_c   1.000
_cell.angle_alpha   90.00
_cell.angle_beta   90.00
_cell.angle_gamma   90.00
#
_symmetry.space_group_name_H-M   'P 1'
#
loop_
_entity.id
_entity.type
_entity.pdbx_description
1 polymer ?
#
loop_
_entity_poly.entity_id
_entity_poly.type
_entity_poly.pdbx_seq_one_letter_code
_entity_poly.pdbx_strand_id
1 'polypeptide(L)'
;KHVSFTLQKGEFAAVIGESGSGKSTLLNCIGALDEPTGGQIMIDGRNLFVMREEERTIFRRRNIGFIFQSFHLIPELNVEQNIIFPLLLDYKKPDPRQVEEVLEVLGLQERRRHLPGQLSGGQQQRVAIGRALITKPKLILADEPTGNLDRKNSREVMELLRKASGQYQQTILMITHNPNLITSVDRVMQVADGILSDLGGNVNEKLS
;
A
#
# COMPACT_ATOMS: atom_id res chain seq x y z
N LYS A 1 5.09 -4.82 21.70
CA LYS A 1 6.51 -4.96 22.10
C LYS A 1 7.37 -4.07 21.19
N HIS A 2 8.63 -3.85 21.55
CA HIS A 2 9.51 -2.96 20.79
C HIS A 2 9.79 -3.53 19.38
N VAL A 3 9.36 -2.79 18.36
CA VAL A 3 9.60 -3.11 16.94
C VAL A 3 10.47 -2.00 16.35
N SER A 4 11.56 -2.37 15.66
CA SER A 4 12.44 -1.42 15.00
C SER A 4 12.93 -1.98 13.67
N PHE A 5 12.73 -1.23 12.59
CA PHE A 5 13.25 -1.56 11.25
C PHE A 5 13.32 -0.30 10.39
N THR A 6 14.01 -0.41 9.27
CA THR A 6 14.13 0.66 8.28
C THR A 6 13.80 0.09 6.90
N LEU A 7 13.09 0.84 6.08
CA LEU A 7 12.88 0.55 4.67
C LEU A 7 13.74 1.48 3.83
N GLN A 8 14.37 0.95 2.79
CA GLN A 8 15.10 1.75 1.82
C GLN A 8 14.13 2.33 0.78
N LYS A 9 14.50 3.47 0.19
CA LYS A 9 13.71 4.05 -0.89
C LYS A 9 13.64 3.08 -2.07
N GLY A 10 12.43 2.85 -2.59
CA GLY A 10 12.18 1.90 -3.67
C GLY A 10 12.15 0.44 -3.24
N GLU A 11 12.32 0.12 -1.95
CA GLU A 11 12.23 -1.24 -1.44
C GLU A 11 10.78 -1.72 -1.40
N PHE A 12 10.54 -2.93 -1.85
CA PHE A 12 9.27 -3.64 -1.67
C PHE A 12 9.45 -4.71 -0.58
N ALA A 13 8.97 -4.42 0.62
CA ALA A 13 9.06 -5.33 1.76
C ALA A 13 7.70 -5.93 2.12
N ALA A 14 7.72 -7.16 2.62
CA ALA A 14 6.55 -7.83 3.18
C ALA A 14 6.72 -8.13 4.67
N VAL A 15 5.65 -7.97 5.43
CA VAL A 15 5.51 -8.44 6.81
C VAL A 15 4.53 -9.60 6.84
N ILE A 16 5.01 -10.77 7.25
CA ILE A 16 4.22 -11.98 7.39
C ILE A 16 3.98 -12.32 8.87
N GLY A 17 3.02 -13.17 9.14
CA GLY A 17 2.72 -13.67 10.48
C GLY A 17 1.29 -14.18 10.57
N GLU A 18 0.97 -14.86 11.67
CA GLU A 18 -0.36 -15.40 11.92
C GLU A 18 -1.42 -14.29 12.09
N SER A 19 -2.70 -14.67 11.95
CA SER A 19 -3.80 -13.76 12.27
C SER A 19 -3.71 -13.32 13.74
N GLY A 20 -3.93 -12.04 14.00
CA GLY A 20 -3.85 -11.48 15.36
C GLY A 20 -2.42 -11.20 15.87
N SER A 21 -1.35 -11.46 15.10
CA SER A 21 0.04 -11.19 15.52
C SER A 21 0.40 -9.71 15.65
N GLY A 22 -0.48 -8.79 15.21
CA GLY A 22 -0.29 -7.34 15.31
C GLY A 22 0.18 -6.65 14.01
N LYS A 23 0.16 -7.33 12.87
CA LYS A 23 0.57 -6.77 11.55
C LYS A 23 -0.24 -5.54 11.15
N SER A 24 -1.58 -5.61 11.20
CA SER A 24 -2.44 -4.48 10.84
C SER A 24 -2.28 -3.32 11.82
N THR A 25 -2.08 -3.58 13.12
CA THR A 25 -1.75 -2.54 14.11
C THR A 25 -0.43 -1.86 13.77
N LEU A 26 0.61 -2.63 13.41
CA LEU A 26 1.88 -2.08 12.97
C LEU A 26 1.71 -1.19 11.73
N LEU A 27 0.97 -1.66 10.73
CA LEU A 27 0.71 -0.91 9.50
C LEU A 27 -0.09 0.37 9.79
N ASN A 28 -1.09 0.30 10.65
CA ASN A 28 -1.88 1.46 11.05
C ASN A 28 -1.04 2.51 11.78
N CYS A 29 -0.15 2.09 12.69
CA CYS A 29 0.78 3.01 13.35
C CYS A 29 1.72 3.68 12.34
N ILE A 30 2.33 2.91 11.41
CA ILE A 30 3.19 3.47 10.36
C ILE A 30 2.41 4.44 9.47
N GLY A 31 1.17 4.12 9.18
CA GLY A 31 0.25 4.95 8.41
C GLY A 31 -0.32 6.16 9.16
N ALA A 32 0.03 6.32 10.43
CA ALA A 32 -0.54 7.34 11.32
C ALA A 32 -2.08 7.30 11.37
N LEU A 33 -2.67 6.10 11.29
CA LEU A 33 -4.08 5.83 11.55
C LEU A 33 -4.32 5.52 13.04
N ASP A 34 -3.33 4.87 13.69
CA ASP A 34 -3.30 4.60 15.11
C ASP A 34 -2.05 5.23 15.73
N GLU A 35 -2.10 5.56 17.01
CA GLU A 35 -0.97 6.12 17.76
C GLU A 35 -0.22 5.01 18.50
N PRO A 36 1.12 4.88 18.29
CA PRO A 36 1.91 3.91 19.04
C PRO A 36 2.03 4.34 20.52
N THR A 37 2.10 3.39 21.42
CA THR A 37 2.29 3.63 22.87
C THR A 37 3.64 4.26 23.21
N GLY A 38 4.59 4.28 22.25
CA GLY A 38 5.90 4.89 22.39
C GLY A 38 6.77 4.64 21.17
N GLY A 39 7.95 5.21 21.17
CA GLY A 39 8.87 5.14 20.03
C GLY A 39 8.68 6.30 19.05
N GLN A 40 9.20 6.11 17.83
CA GLN A 40 9.09 7.12 16.77
C GLN A 40 8.91 6.46 15.41
N ILE A 41 8.17 7.11 14.52
CA ILE A 41 7.97 6.69 13.14
C ILE A 41 8.45 7.82 12.23
N MET A 42 9.54 7.53 11.51
CA MET A 42 10.19 8.46 10.62
C MET A 42 9.84 8.15 9.17
N ILE A 43 9.32 9.11 8.42
CA ILE A 43 9.12 9.00 6.97
C ILE A 43 9.81 10.22 6.32
N ASP A 44 10.75 9.94 5.43
CA ASP A 44 11.52 10.98 4.72
C ASP A 44 12.11 12.03 5.70
N GLY A 45 12.70 11.55 6.80
CA GLY A 45 13.35 12.38 7.83
C GLY A 45 12.40 13.11 8.78
N ARG A 46 11.09 12.89 8.69
CA ARG A 46 10.08 13.53 9.54
C ARG A 46 9.47 12.53 10.52
N ASN A 47 9.48 12.85 11.82
CA ASN A 47 8.79 12.06 12.83
C ASN A 47 7.30 12.42 12.86
N LEU A 48 6.44 11.42 12.60
CA LEU A 48 5.00 11.63 12.48
C LEU A 48 4.33 12.04 13.79
N PHE A 49 4.82 11.53 14.92
CA PHE A 49 4.15 11.68 16.21
C PHE A 49 4.65 12.89 17.05
N VAL A 50 5.57 13.68 16.50
CA VAL A 50 5.85 15.04 17.04
C VAL A 50 5.11 16.13 16.29
N MET A 51 4.42 15.78 15.17
CA MET A 51 3.57 16.69 14.41
C MET A 51 2.24 16.89 15.15
N ARG A 52 1.66 18.10 15.02
CA ARG A 52 0.26 18.33 15.41
C ARG A 52 -0.66 17.47 14.53
N GLU A 53 -1.83 17.11 15.03
CA GLU A 53 -2.78 16.22 14.34
C GLU A 53 -3.13 16.69 12.92
N GLU A 54 -3.37 17.99 12.76
CA GLU A 54 -3.65 18.58 11.43
C GLU A 54 -2.48 18.41 10.47
N GLU A 55 -1.25 18.69 10.93
CA GLU A 55 -0.03 18.56 10.13
C GLU A 55 0.20 17.09 9.75
N ARG A 56 0.00 16.15 10.70
CA ARG A 56 0.09 14.72 10.49
C ARG A 56 -0.94 14.22 9.47
N THR A 57 -2.17 14.73 9.51
CA THR A 57 -3.23 14.41 8.56
C THR A 57 -2.87 14.89 7.14
N ILE A 58 -2.35 16.10 7.00
CA ILE A 58 -1.88 16.64 5.72
C ILE A 58 -0.68 15.82 5.22
N PHE A 59 0.27 15.52 6.11
CA PHE A 59 1.44 14.71 5.77
C PHE A 59 1.04 13.33 5.26
N ARG A 60 0.16 12.62 5.97
CA ARG A 60 -0.37 11.31 5.58
C ARG A 60 -0.99 11.35 4.19
N ARG A 61 -1.91 12.28 3.92
CA ARG A 61 -2.58 12.44 2.63
C ARG A 61 -1.60 12.61 1.47
N ARG A 62 -0.49 13.32 1.70
CA ARG A 62 0.49 13.65 0.66
C ARG A 62 1.60 12.61 0.48
N ASN A 63 1.91 11.85 1.52
CA ASN A 63 3.11 11.02 1.55
C ASN A 63 2.85 9.53 1.75
N ILE A 64 1.63 9.13 2.11
CA ILE A 64 1.28 7.73 2.37
C ILE A 64 0.11 7.32 1.48
N GLY A 65 0.30 6.30 0.67
CA GLY A 65 -0.76 5.62 -0.07
C GLY A 65 -1.24 4.39 0.69
N PHE A 66 -2.54 4.15 0.72
CA PHE A 66 -3.11 2.94 1.33
C PHE A 66 -3.79 2.06 0.30
N ILE A 67 -3.53 0.76 0.40
CA ILE A 67 -4.20 -0.30 -0.36
C ILE A 67 -4.74 -1.30 0.66
N PHE A 68 -6.05 -1.47 0.69
CA PHE A 68 -6.74 -2.36 1.63
C PHE A 68 -7.29 -3.60 0.93
N GLN A 69 -7.48 -4.67 1.66
CA GLN A 69 -8.11 -5.90 1.21
C GLN A 69 -9.53 -5.67 0.64
N SER A 70 -10.31 -4.78 1.25
CA SER A 70 -11.70 -4.47 0.87
C SER A 70 -11.82 -3.31 -0.12
N PHE A 71 -10.76 -2.95 -0.82
CA PHE A 71 -10.67 -1.90 -1.86
C PHE A 71 -11.05 -0.49 -1.35
N HIS A 72 -12.09 -0.34 -0.56
CA HIS A 72 -12.64 0.93 -0.02
C HIS A 72 -12.84 1.99 -1.11
N LEU A 73 -13.43 1.60 -2.24
CA LEU A 73 -13.80 2.53 -3.29
C LEU A 73 -15.09 3.26 -2.90
N ILE A 74 -15.22 4.50 -3.35
CA ILE A 74 -16.43 5.29 -3.20
C ILE A 74 -17.40 4.85 -4.28
N PRO A 75 -18.57 4.24 -3.93
CA PRO A 75 -19.46 3.59 -4.89
C PRO A 75 -20.05 4.54 -5.93
N GLU A 76 -20.25 5.81 -5.57
CA GLU A 76 -20.86 6.86 -6.40
C GLU A 76 -19.86 7.49 -7.38
N LEU A 77 -18.56 7.22 -7.20
CA LEU A 77 -17.50 7.73 -8.05
C LEU A 77 -17.05 6.68 -9.06
N ASN A 78 -16.85 7.10 -10.31
CA ASN A 78 -16.29 6.21 -11.33
C ASN A 78 -14.79 5.93 -11.08
N VAL A 79 -14.19 5.09 -11.94
CA VAL A 79 -12.77 4.69 -11.84
C VAL A 79 -11.85 5.92 -11.74
N GLU A 80 -11.95 6.85 -12.69
CA GLU A 80 -11.12 8.04 -12.71
C GLU A 80 -11.31 8.90 -11.47
N GLN A 81 -12.55 9.14 -11.08
CA GLN A 81 -12.88 9.93 -9.91
C GLN A 81 -12.35 9.31 -8.61
N ASN A 82 -12.46 7.98 -8.45
CA ASN A 82 -11.84 7.28 -7.32
C ASN A 82 -10.32 7.46 -7.30
N ILE A 83 -9.64 7.34 -8.45
CA ILE A 83 -8.19 7.49 -8.56
C ILE A 83 -7.75 8.91 -8.17
N ILE A 84 -8.40 9.94 -8.72
CA ILE A 84 -7.98 11.34 -8.48
C ILE A 84 -8.46 11.91 -7.15
N PHE A 85 -9.34 11.21 -6.43
CA PHE A 85 -9.97 11.70 -5.21
C PHE A 85 -8.98 12.27 -4.17
N PRO A 86 -7.82 11.63 -3.88
CA PRO A 86 -6.84 12.18 -2.94
C PRO A 86 -6.26 13.53 -3.37
N LEU A 87 -6.13 13.78 -4.68
CA LEU A 87 -5.66 15.07 -5.18
C LEU A 87 -6.71 16.16 -4.93
N LEU A 88 -7.99 15.82 -5.13
CA LEU A 88 -9.09 16.77 -4.88
C LEU A 88 -9.19 17.14 -3.39
N LEU A 89 -8.97 16.18 -2.49
CA LEU A 89 -8.91 16.44 -1.05
C LEU A 89 -7.75 17.36 -0.65
N ASP A 90 -6.70 17.41 -1.46
CA ASP A 90 -5.55 18.31 -1.26
C ASP A 90 -5.66 19.59 -2.08
N TYR A 91 -6.86 19.89 -2.61
CA TYR A 91 -7.16 21.05 -3.47
C TYR A 91 -6.24 21.16 -4.70
N LYS A 92 -5.67 20.05 -5.16
CA LYS A 92 -4.82 19.98 -6.34
C LYS A 92 -5.66 19.68 -7.57
N LYS A 93 -5.38 20.37 -8.67
CA LYS A 93 -5.94 20.06 -9.97
C LYS A 93 -5.22 18.82 -10.53
N PRO A 94 -5.93 17.74 -10.89
CA PRO A 94 -5.32 16.58 -11.53
C PRO A 94 -4.67 16.96 -12.86
N ASP A 95 -3.44 16.49 -13.10
CA ASP A 95 -2.81 16.57 -14.41
C ASP A 95 -3.40 15.48 -15.32
N PRO A 96 -4.02 15.82 -16.47
CA PRO A 96 -4.61 14.83 -17.36
C PRO A 96 -3.62 13.79 -17.87
N ARG A 97 -2.35 14.17 -18.09
CA ARG A 97 -1.30 13.24 -18.52
C ARG A 97 -0.99 12.20 -17.45
N GLN A 98 -0.84 12.65 -16.20
CA GLN A 98 -0.61 11.75 -15.07
C GLN A 98 -1.78 10.79 -14.85
N VAL A 99 -3.01 11.27 -15.01
CA VAL A 99 -4.22 10.42 -14.89
C VAL A 99 -4.21 9.35 -15.99
N GLU A 100 -3.88 9.74 -17.23
CA GLU A 100 -3.81 8.80 -18.35
C GLU A 100 -2.72 7.74 -18.13
N GLU A 101 -1.52 8.14 -17.73
CA GLU A 101 -0.42 7.22 -17.39
C GLU A 101 -0.82 6.20 -16.31
N VAL A 102 -1.52 6.65 -15.25
CA VAL A 102 -1.99 5.76 -14.20
C VAL A 102 -3.04 4.80 -14.75
N LEU A 103 -4.03 5.26 -15.52
CA LEU A 103 -5.06 4.40 -16.12
C LEU A 103 -4.43 3.35 -17.06
N GLU A 104 -3.43 3.74 -17.84
CA GLU A 104 -2.70 2.84 -18.73
C GLU A 104 -1.95 1.75 -17.97
N VAL A 105 -1.18 2.14 -16.96
CA VAL A 105 -0.44 1.18 -16.11
C VAL A 105 -1.36 0.17 -15.43
N LEU A 106 -2.57 0.61 -15.06
CA LEU A 106 -3.59 -0.23 -14.44
C LEU A 106 -4.38 -1.08 -15.45
N GLY A 107 -4.31 -0.77 -16.77
CA GLY A 107 -5.15 -1.38 -17.80
C GLY A 107 -6.63 -1.06 -17.63
N LEU A 108 -6.95 0.18 -17.27
CA LEU A 108 -8.31 0.62 -16.94
C LEU A 108 -8.86 1.73 -17.85
N GLN A 109 -8.17 2.07 -18.96
CA GLN A 109 -8.59 3.15 -19.86
C GLN A 109 -10.04 2.97 -20.33
N GLU A 110 -10.37 1.77 -20.83
CA GLU A 110 -11.71 1.42 -21.32
C GLU A 110 -12.78 1.38 -20.19
N ARG A 111 -12.33 1.33 -18.94
CA ARG A 111 -13.19 1.29 -17.74
C ARG A 111 -13.26 2.61 -16.99
N ARG A 112 -12.63 3.65 -17.52
CA ARG A 112 -12.48 4.97 -16.90
C ARG A 112 -13.76 5.53 -16.28
N ARG A 113 -14.90 5.33 -16.95
CA ARG A 113 -16.21 5.84 -16.54
C ARG A 113 -17.08 4.82 -15.79
N HIS A 114 -16.61 3.59 -15.59
CA HIS A 114 -17.36 2.57 -14.87
C HIS A 114 -17.40 2.88 -13.38
N LEU A 115 -18.53 2.56 -12.75
CA LEU A 115 -18.68 2.59 -11.29
C LEU A 115 -18.09 1.31 -10.67
N PRO A 116 -17.71 1.31 -9.39
CA PRO A 116 -17.14 0.14 -8.71
C PRO A 116 -17.99 -1.13 -8.86
N GLY A 117 -19.30 -1.04 -8.77
CA GLY A 117 -20.20 -2.19 -8.93
C GLY A 117 -20.23 -2.82 -10.33
N GLN A 118 -19.63 -2.18 -11.34
CA GLN A 118 -19.51 -2.69 -12.71
C GLN A 118 -18.15 -3.36 -12.97
N LEU A 119 -17.29 -3.42 -11.95
CA LEU A 119 -15.92 -3.93 -12.03
C LEU A 119 -15.77 -5.26 -11.32
N SER A 120 -14.90 -6.14 -11.87
CA SER A 120 -14.45 -7.33 -11.14
C SER A 120 -13.62 -6.94 -9.90
N GLY A 121 -13.48 -7.84 -8.93
CA GLY A 121 -12.66 -7.60 -7.74
C GLY A 121 -11.22 -7.21 -8.07
N GLY A 122 -10.60 -7.85 -9.06
CA GLY A 122 -9.26 -7.50 -9.52
C GLY A 122 -9.19 -6.09 -10.15
N GLN A 123 -10.24 -5.67 -10.88
CA GLN A 123 -10.33 -4.31 -11.41
C GLN A 123 -10.53 -3.28 -10.29
N GLN A 124 -11.38 -3.58 -9.30
CA GLN A 124 -11.56 -2.71 -8.13
C GLN A 124 -10.25 -2.52 -7.36
N GLN A 125 -9.48 -3.61 -7.18
CA GLN A 125 -8.18 -3.52 -6.53
C GLN A 125 -7.18 -2.67 -7.32
N ARG A 126 -7.17 -2.79 -8.66
CA ARG A 126 -6.35 -1.92 -9.50
C ARG A 126 -6.75 -0.44 -9.37
N VAL A 127 -8.04 -0.13 -9.23
CA VAL A 127 -8.49 1.26 -8.94
C VAL A 127 -7.94 1.73 -7.59
N ALA A 128 -8.01 0.89 -6.54
CA ALA A 128 -7.46 1.22 -5.21
C ALA A 128 -5.94 1.46 -5.27
N ILE A 129 -5.20 0.67 -6.06
CA ILE A 129 -3.77 0.89 -6.32
C ILE A 129 -3.54 2.22 -7.03
N GLY A 130 -4.32 2.53 -8.07
CA GLY A 130 -4.23 3.82 -8.78
C GLY A 130 -4.47 5.01 -7.86
N ARG A 131 -5.46 4.90 -6.98
CA ARG A 131 -5.74 5.90 -5.96
C ARG A 131 -4.55 6.10 -5.00
N ALA A 132 -3.86 5.03 -4.65
CA ALA A 132 -2.65 5.13 -3.83
C ALA A 132 -1.47 5.74 -4.58
N LEU A 133 -1.31 5.44 -5.88
CA LEU A 133 -0.18 5.90 -6.71
C LEU A 133 -0.30 7.35 -7.17
N ILE A 134 -1.51 7.87 -7.39
CA ILE A 134 -1.73 9.16 -8.05
C ILE A 134 -1.09 10.34 -7.31
N THR A 135 -0.93 10.25 -6.00
CA THR A 135 -0.28 11.28 -5.18
C THR A 135 1.24 11.21 -5.22
N LYS A 136 1.82 10.19 -5.86
CA LYS A 136 3.26 9.87 -5.83
C LYS A 136 3.80 9.85 -4.40
N PRO A 137 3.23 8.99 -3.51
CA PRO A 137 3.55 9.01 -2.08
C PRO A 137 4.99 8.54 -1.83
N LYS A 138 5.53 8.82 -0.65
CA LYS A 138 6.84 8.32 -0.20
C LYS A 138 6.78 6.84 0.19
N LEU A 139 5.62 6.39 0.66
CA LEU A 139 5.38 5.03 1.13
C LEU A 139 3.98 4.57 0.73
N ILE A 140 3.87 3.35 0.23
CA ILE A 140 2.60 2.64 0.07
C ILE A 140 2.51 1.57 1.15
N LEU A 141 1.40 1.57 1.87
CA LEU A 141 1.02 0.57 2.85
C LEU A 141 -0.08 -0.31 2.28
N ALA A 142 0.19 -1.60 2.13
CA ALA A 142 -0.74 -2.56 1.55
C ALA A 142 -1.15 -3.60 2.60
N ASP A 143 -2.42 -3.57 3.01
CA ASP A 143 -3.00 -4.53 3.94
C ASP A 143 -3.73 -5.63 3.17
N GLU A 144 -3.13 -6.83 3.12
CA GLU A 144 -3.66 -8.01 2.43
C GLU A 144 -4.17 -7.69 1.01
N PRO A 145 -3.37 -7.06 0.13
CA PRO A 145 -3.85 -6.48 -1.13
C PRO A 145 -4.45 -7.48 -2.12
N THR A 146 -4.30 -8.77 -1.85
CA THR A 146 -4.83 -9.87 -2.69
C THR A 146 -5.79 -10.80 -1.96
N GLY A 147 -6.12 -10.51 -0.70
CA GLY A 147 -6.88 -11.41 0.15
C GLY A 147 -8.29 -11.75 -0.36
N ASN A 148 -8.90 -10.86 -1.14
CA ASN A 148 -10.24 -11.06 -1.73
C ASN A 148 -10.20 -11.41 -3.22
N LEU A 149 -9.04 -11.82 -3.75
CA LEU A 149 -8.84 -12.08 -5.17
C LEU A 149 -8.56 -13.56 -5.45
N ASP A 150 -8.96 -14.02 -6.62
CA ASP A 150 -8.52 -15.31 -7.13
C ASP A 150 -7.03 -15.32 -7.49
N ARG A 151 -6.47 -16.48 -7.79
CA ARG A 151 -5.02 -16.66 -8.06
C ARG A 151 -4.54 -15.82 -9.24
N LYS A 152 -5.34 -15.67 -10.30
CA LYS A 152 -4.96 -14.92 -11.50
C LYS A 152 -4.88 -13.42 -11.17
N ASN A 153 -5.95 -12.87 -10.61
CA ASN A 153 -6.00 -11.47 -10.22
C ASN A 153 -4.95 -11.13 -9.14
N SER A 154 -4.68 -12.05 -8.19
CA SER A 154 -3.63 -11.88 -7.19
C SER A 154 -2.25 -11.73 -7.83
N ARG A 155 -1.92 -12.56 -8.84
CA ARG A 155 -0.66 -12.45 -9.57
C ARG A 155 -0.55 -11.11 -10.30
N GLU A 156 -1.59 -10.69 -11.02
CA GLU A 156 -1.60 -9.42 -11.75
C GLU A 156 -1.43 -8.21 -10.81
N VAL A 157 -2.04 -8.24 -9.63
CA VAL A 157 -1.87 -7.21 -8.60
C VAL A 157 -0.44 -7.18 -8.07
N MET A 158 0.16 -8.34 -7.79
CA MET A 158 1.57 -8.40 -7.33
C MET A 158 2.55 -7.91 -8.40
N GLU A 159 2.35 -8.27 -9.66
CA GLU A 159 3.14 -7.77 -10.78
C GLU A 159 3.04 -6.25 -10.91
N LEU A 160 1.84 -5.69 -10.74
CA LEU A 160 1.62 -4.26 -10.74
C LEU A 160 2.35 -3.55 -9.59
N LEU A 161 2.28 -4.08 -8.36
CA LEU A 161 3.01 -3.55 -7.21
C LEU A 161 4.54 -3.66 -7.40
N ARG A 162 5.02 -4.79 -7.95
CA ARG A 162 6.44 -4.96 -8.27
C ARG A 162 6.91 -3.97 -9.32
N LYS A 163 6.11 -3.74 -10.37
CA LYS A 163 6.39 -2.72 -11.37
C LYS A 163 6.43 -1.31 -10.75
N ALA A 164 5.50 -0.99 -9.86
CA ALA A 164 5.48 0.29 -9.17
C ALA A 164 6.75 0.50 -8.32
N SER A 165 7.19 -0.50 -7.56
CA SER A 165 8.43 -0.45 -6.78
C SER A 165 9.66 -0.29 -7.69
N GLY A 166 9.84 -1.17 -8.69
CA GLY A 166 11.03 -1.19 -9.52
C GLY A 166 11.13 0.01 -10.47
N GLN A 167 10.07 0.25 -11.27
CA GLN A 167 10.09 1.25 -12.33
C GLN A 167 9.89 2.68 -11.81
N TYR A 168 9.03 2.86 -10.82
CA TYR A 168 8.71 4.18 -10.25
C TYR A 168 9.42 4.47 -8.93
N GLN A 169 10.31 3.57 -8.49
CA GLN A 169 11.05 3.69 -7.22
C GLN A 169 10.12 3.92 -6.02
N GLN A 170 8.95 3.27 -6.07
CA GLN A 170 7.95 3.38 -5.02
C GLN A 170 8.29 2.46 -3.85
N THR A 171 8.45 2.99 -2.66
CA THR A 171 8.62 2.18 -1.44
C THR A 171 7.29 1.57 -1.04
N ILE A 172 7.25 0.26 -0.83
CA ILE A 172 6.03 -0.48 -0.51
C ILE A 172 6.27 -1.37 0.72
N LEU A 173 5.39 -1.26 1.70
CA LEU A 173 5.29 -2.21 2.80
C LEU A 173 3.95 -2.94 2.71
N MET A 174 4.01 -4.23 2.45
CA MET A 174 2.85 -5.10 2.37
C MET A 174 2.75 -5.97 3.63
N ILE A 175 1.57 -6.14 4.17
CA ILE A 175 1.30 -7.22 5.12
C ILE A 175 0.48 -8.30 4.45
N THR A 176 0.82 -9.56 4.71
CA THR A 176 0.10 -10.70 4.17
C THR A 176 0.29 -11.94 5.05
N HIS A 177 -0.69 -12.84 5.03
CA HIS A 177 -0.58 -14.18 5.58
C HIS A 177 -0.30 -15.24 4.50
N ASN A 178 -0.24 -14.85 3.21
CA ASN A 178 -0.01 -15.76 2.09
C ASN A 178 1.48 -15.86 1.75
N PRO A 179 2.15 -16.97 2.08
CA PRO A 179 3.59 -17.13 1.85
C PRO A 179 3.97 -17.18 0.35
N ASN A 180 3.02 -17.49 -0.55
CA ASN A 180 3.31 -17.53 -1.99
C ASN A 180 3.57 -16.14 -2.60
N LEU A 181 3.21 -15.05 -1.91
CA LEU A 181 3.38 -13.69 -2.40
C LEU A 181 4.77 -13.11 -2.09
N ILE A 182 5.49 -13.71 -1.13
CA ILE A 182 6.79 -13.20 -0.68
C ILE A 182 7.93 -13.38 -1.70
N THR A 183 7.75 -14.22 -2.70
CA THR A 183 8.73 -14.41 -3.79
C THR A 183 8.87 -13.19 -4.69
N SER A 184 7.91 -12.26 -4.62
CA SER A 184 7.85 -11.05 -5.44
C SER A 184 8.38 -9.80 -4.72
N VAL A 185 8.88 -9.92 -3.48
CA VAL A 185 9.37 -8.78 -2.69
C VAL A 185 10.89 -8.85 -2.48
N ASP A 186 11.49 -7.70 -2.12
CA ASP A 186 12.93 -7.59 -1.90
C ASP A 186 13.34 -8.08 -0.51
N ARG A 187 12.45 -7.95 0.49
CA ARG A 187 12.72 -8.28 1.89
C ARG A 187 11.47 -8.81 2.57
N VAL A 188 11.65 -9.78 3.44
CA VAL A 188 10.58 -10.35 4.26
C VAL A 188 10.92 -10.19 5.74
N MET A 189 9.94 -9.72 6.49
CA MET A 189 9.97 -9.64 7.95
C MET A 189 8.81 -10.49 8.50
N GLN A 190 8.99 -11.06 9.67
CA GLN A 190 7.96 -11.86 10.35
C GLN A 190 7.58 -11.21 11.67
N VAL A 191 6.28 -11.14 11.93
CA VAL A 191 5.74 -10.78 13.25
C VAL A 191 5.18 -12.01 13.92
N ALA A 192 5.78 -12.39 15.06
CA ALA A 192 5.32 -13.46 15.93
C ALA A 192 5.30 -12.95 17.39
N ASP A 193 4.22 -13.15 18.10
CA ASP A 193 4.05 -12.72 19.51
C ASP A 193 4.41 -11.24 19.79
N GLY A 194 4.19 -10.39 18.80
CA GLY A 194 4.51 -8.96 18.86
C GLY A 194 6.02 -8.65 18.73
N ILE A 195 6.82 -9.59 18.28
CA ILE A 195 8.25 -9.41 17.96
C ILE A 195 8.39 -9.42 16.44
N LEU A 196 9.12 -8.45 15.91
CA LEU A 196 9.48 -8.40 14.49
C LEU A 196 10.86 -9.01 14.29
N SER A 197 10.97 -9.97 13.40
CA SER A 197 12.22 -10.61 12.97
C SER A 197 12.43 -10.38 11.48
N ASP A 198 13.64 -10.06 11.09
CA ASP A 198 14.04 -9.90 9.70
C ASP A 198 14.50 -11.25 9.13
N LEU A 199 13.82 -11.72 8.10
CA LEU A 199 14.16 -12.98 7.42
C LEU A 199 15.10 -12.77 6.22
N GLY A 200 15.35 -11.51 5.83
CA GLY A 200 16.19 -11.15 4.67
C GLY A 200 15.49 -11.30 3.32
N GLY A 201 16.25 -11.16 2.23
CA GLY A 201 15.73 -11.16 0.85
C GLY A 201 15.59 -12.52 0.17
N ASN A 202 16.26 -13.60 0.63
CA ASN A 202 16.20 -14.95 0.06
C ASN A 202 15.50 -15.93 1.03
N VAL A 203 14.18 -15.90 1.04
CA VAL A 203 13.37 -16.60 2.06
C VAL A 203 13.06 -18.05 1.69
N ASN A 204 13.33 -18.49 0.45
CA ASN A 204 12.99 -19.86 -0.01
C ASN A 204 13.66 -20.99 0.78
N GLU A 205 14.76 -20.70 1.51
CA GLU A 205 15.47 -21.70 2.32
C GLU A 205 15.07 -21.71 3.82
N LYS A 206 14.30 -20.72 4.28
CA LYS A 206 14.02 -20.53 5.73
C LYS A 206 12.58 -20.88 6.13
N LEU A 207 11.69 -21.15 5.17
CA LEU A 207 10.29 -21.49 5.42
C LEU A 207 9.94 -22.96 5.09
N SER A 208 10.95 -23.79 4.80
CA SER A 208 10.82 -25.25 4.63
C SER A 208 10.95 -26.01 5.95
#